data_996257f9417f7a8edafeac7e72bb10b1
#
_entry.id   996257f9417f7a8edafeac7e72bb10b1
#
_cell.length_a   1.000
_cell.length_b   1.000
_cell.length_c   1.000
_cell.angle_alpha   90.00
_cell.angle_beta   90.00
_cell.angle_gamma   90.00
#
_symmetry.space_group_name_H-M   'P 1'
#
loop_
_entity.id
_entity.type
_entity.pdbx_description
1 polymer ?
#
loop_
_entity_poly.entity_id
_entity_poly.type
_entity_poly.pdbx_seq_one_letter_code
_entity_poly.pdbx_strand_id
1 'polypeptide(L)'
;MKSKLLIVVGICGLYLGAASAIAGEQVNKASGKFYIVGMGTAPDLMTLRAQRVITSADILLAEEGSFEGEWSRFTQGKEVWQWPHSLRRYYGVDPKTLQDPTQRSQAENLDKSRHDLAEKIRSAVQEGKVVACLEGGDPMMYGMTLFLELLPADLPSEIVPGVGAFQAASAAVKMSPPYGYDTSAVILTMGDWPGRSDTNEKLMALGSTMVFYTMGLDYTTVFAQLKRFYPANTPVAVVCNAGDPDQQKVIRSTVGRFLEAVDFRGFPRGRDLLLVGKFLQVGQARKDFLVPHALPGERHP
;
A
#
# COMPACT_ATOMS: atom_id res chain seq x y z
N MET A 1 -1.90 71.48 38.84
CA MET A 1 -0.99 70.43 38.40
C MET A 1 -1.51 69.12 38.96
N LYS A 2 -2.21 68.31 38.14
CA LYS A 2 -2.83 67.05 38.56
C LYS A 2 -2.12 65.91 37.81
N SER A 3 -1.37 65.12 38.59
CA SER A 3 -0.71 63.91 38.13
C SER A 3 -1.76 62.81 37.90
N LYS A 4 -1.83 62.26 36.71
CA LYS A 4 -2.67 61.08 36.42
C LYS A 4 -1.81 59.84 36.54
N LEU A 5 -2.16 59.04 37.55
CA LEU A 5 -1.60 57.71 37.79
C LEU A 5 -2.24 56.74 36.80
N LEU A 6 -1.45 56.15 35.92
CA LEU A 6 -1.89 55.13 34.98
C LEU A 6 -1.72 53.75 35.65
N ILE A 7 -2.84 53.11 36.03
CA ILE A 7 -2.82 51.75 36.56
C ILE A 7 -2.87 50.80 35.35
N VAL A 8 -1.76 50.14 35.10
CA VAL A 8 -1.72 49.01 34.16
C VAL A 8 -2.15 47.75 34.88
N VAL A 9 -3.37 47.29 34.62
CA VAL A 9 -3.85 46.00 35.14
C VAL A 9 -3.31 44.92 34.19
N GLY A 10 -2.26 44.23 34.64
CA GLY A 10 -1.76 43.04 33.95
C GLY A 10 -2.74 41.88 34.15
N ILE A 11 -3.44 41.54 33.08
CA ILE A 11 -4.21 40.30 33.00
C ILE A 11 -3.22 39.15 32.76
N CYS A 12 -2.80 38.52 33.83
CA CYS A 12 -2.08 37.25 33.79
C CYS A 12 -3.08 36.18 33.38
N GLY A 13 -3.24 35.94 32.07
CA GLY A 13 -4.01 34.82 31.56
C GLY A 13 -3.34 33.53 31.91
N LEU A 14 -3.87 32.84 32.91
CA LEU A 14 -3.58 31.41 33.13
C LEU A 14 -4.07 30.63 31.89
N TYR A 15 -3.13 30.31 30.98
CA TYR A 15 -3.33 29.23 30.06
C TYR A 15 -3.22 27.91 30.83
N LEU A 16 -4.31 27.52 31.47
CA LEU A 16 -4.52 26.12 31.81
C LEU A 16 -4.66 25.37 30.47
N GLY A 17 -3.56 24.74 30.10
CA GLY A 17 -3.56 23.80 28.99
C GLY A 17 -4.59 22.71 29.26
N ALA A 18 -5.73 22.84 28.62
CA ALA A 18 -6.60 21.70 28.41
C ALA A 18 -5.81 20.71 27.54
N ALA A 19 -5.07 19.83 28.19
CA ALA A 19 -4.71 18.55 27.58
C ALA A 19 -6.07 17.91 27.27
N SER A 20 -6.58 18.15 26.05
CA SER A 20 -7.64 17.36 25.48
C SER A 20 -7.11 15.93 25.43
N ALA A 21 -7.39 15.18 26.49
CA ALA A 21 -7.39 13.74 26.42
C ALA A 21 -8.23 13.45 25.17
N ILE A 22 -7.59 12.97 24.12
CA ILE A 22 -8.28 12.27 23.04
C ILE A 22 -8.91 11.10 23.75
N ALA A 23 -10.14 11.29 24.20
CA ALA A 23 -10.97 10.24 24.75
C ALA A 23 -11.00 9.22 23.62
N GLY A 24 -10.25 8.12 23.79
CA GLY A 24 -10.31 7.01 22.87
C GLY A 24 -11.77 6.65 22.77
N GLU A 25 -12.35 6.79 21.59
CA GLU A 25 -13.62 6.18 21.28
C GLU A 25 -13.45 4.71 21.60
N GLN A 26 -13.94 4.30 22.77
CA GLN A 26 -13.90 2.91 23.18
C GLN A 26 -14.72 2.18 22.12
N VAL A 27 -14.05 1.41 21.27
CA VAL A 27 -14.71 0.47 20.38
C VAL A 27 -15.63 -0.34 21.28
N ASN A 28 -16.92 -0.15 21.07
CA ASN A 28 -17.94 -0.75 21.92
C ASN A 28 -17.78 -2.28 21.84
N LYS A 29 -17.29 -2.89 22.91
CA LYS A 29 -16.96 -4.32 23.00
C LYS A 29 -18.18 -5.24 22.86
N ALA A 30 -19.36 -4.66 22.69
CA ALA A 30 -20.63 -5.39 22.65
C ALA A 30 -20.96 -6.03 21.28
N SER A 31 -20.26 -5.71 20.21
CA SER A 31 -20.44 -6.34 18.89
C SER A 31 -19.09 -6.71 18.31
N GLY A 32 -18.86 -8.00 18.04
CA GLY A 32 -17.69 -8.47 17.33
C GLY A 32 -17.56 -7.81 15.96
N LYS A 33 -16.33 -7.65 15.47
CA LYS A 33 -16.08 -7.04 14.18
C LYS A 33 -14.81 -7.58 13.55
N PHE A 34 -14.83 -7.74 12.23
CA PHE A 34 -13.67 -8.08 11.44
C PHE A 34 -13.05 -6.83 10.82
N TYR A 35 -11.74 -6.71 10.90
CA TYR A 35 -10.98 -5.64 10.27
C TYR A 35 -9.94 -6.20 9.32
N ILE A 36 -9.74 -5.55 8.18
CA ILE A 36 -8.51 -5.67 7.38
C ILE A 36 -7.74 -4.38 7.57
N VAL A 37 -6.54 -4.46 8.13
CA VAL A 37 -5.78 -3.32 8.63
C VAL A 37 -4.51 -3.13 7.81
N GLY A 38 -4.43 -2.01 7.10
CA GLY A 38 -3.20 -1.56 6.44
C GLY A 38 -2.17 -1.10 7.45
N MET A 39 -1.06 -1.83 7.51
CA MET A 39 0.03 -1.58 8.45
C MET A 39 0.98 -0.46 8.00
N GLY A 40 0.83 0.04 6.77
CA GLY A 40 1.85 0.86 6.15
C GLY A 40 3.05 0.04 5.65
N THR A 41 3.99 0.68 4.98
CA THR A 41 5.20 0.03 4.46
C THR A 41 6.33 -0.05 5.50
N ALA A 42 6.21 0.70 6.60
CA ALA A 42 7.12 0.69 7.75
C ALA A 42 6.34 0.94 9.04
N PRO A 43 6.87 0.52 10.21
CA PRO A 43 6.17 0.63 11.50
C PRO A 43 5.77 2.05 11.90
N ASP A 44 6.52 3.06 11.51
CA ASP A 44 6.26 4.48 11.75
C ASP A 44 5.28 5.11 10.73
N LEU A 45 4.99 4.40 9.65
CA LEU A 45 3.99 4.78 8.65
C LEU A 45 2.61 4.17 8.90
N MET A 46 2.44 3.51 10.04
CA MET A 46 1.13 3.00 10.47
C MET A 46 0.19 4.16 10.84
N THR A 47 -1.05 4.09 10.38
CA THR A 47 -2.04 5.10 10.74
C THR A 47 -2.46 4.99 12.22
N LEU A 48 -2.84 6.12 12.83
CA LEU A 48 -3.39 6.12 14.20
C LEU A 48 -4.64 5.24 14.33
N ARG A 49 -5.43 5.10 13.27
CA ARG A 49 -6.58 4.20 13.27
C ARG A 49 -6.14 2.75 13.30
N ALA A 50 -5.15 2.37 12.49
CA ALA A 50 -4.59 1.03 12.52
C ALA A 50 -4.06 0.66 13.91
N GLN A 51 -3.30 1.55 14.56
CA GLN A 51 -2.82 1.34 15.92
C GLN A 51 -3.95 1.10 16.92
N ARG A 52 -5.02 1.92 16.87
CA ARG A 52 -6.18 1.75 17.77
C ARG A 52 -6.86 0.41 17.55
N VAL A 53 -7.11 0.02 16.29
CA VAL A 53 -7.76 -1.26 15.96
C VAL A 53 -6.91 -2.42 16.45
N ILE A 54 -5.61 -2.44 16.17
CA ILE A 54 -4.70 -3.49 16.62
C ILE A 54 -4.68 -3.58 18.15
N THR A 55 -4.62 -2.43 18.84
CA THR A 55 -4.61 -2.39 20.31
C THR A 55 -5.90 -2.97 20.88
N SER A 56 -7.05 -2.71 20.29
CA SER A 56 -8.37 -3.17 20.75
C SER A 56 -8.74 -4.58 20.26
N ALA A 57 -8.03 -5.13 19.27
CA ALA A 57 -8.31 -6.45 18.73
C ALA A 57 -8.07 -7.55 19.79
N ASP A 58 -9.00 -8.50 19.87
CA ASP A 58 -8.86 -9.72 20.67
C ASP A 58 -7.95 -10.72 19.96
N ILE A 59 -8.03 -10.78 18.63
CA ILE A 59 -7.30 -11.71 17.77
C ILE A 59 -6.67 -10.95 16.62
N LEU A 60 -5.40 -11.19 16.36
CA LEU A 60 -4.70 -10.73 15.16
C LEU A 60 -4.58 -11.88 14.17
N LEU A 61 -4.81 -11.62 12.91
CA LEU A 61 -4.62 -12.57 11.81
C LEU A 61 -3.50 -12.04 10.92
N ALA A 62 -2.44 -12.83 10.71
CA ALA A 62 -1.25 -12.40 10.00
C ALA A 62 -0.68 -13.52 9.11
N GLU A 63 -0.02 -13.13 8.03
CA GLU A 63 0.75 -14.07 7.22
C GLU A 63 1.98 -14.57 8.00
N GLU A 64 2.29 -15.86 7.87
CA GLU A 64 3.47 -16.46 8.52
C GLU A 64 4.75 -15.68 8.16
N GLY A 65 5.54 -15.30 9.17
CA GLY A 65 6.78 -14.57 9.02
C GLY A 65 6.65 -13.08 8.67
N SER A 66 5.42 -12.54 8.57
CA SER A 66 5.22 -11.15 8.11
C SER A 66 5.45 -10.07 9.17
N PHE A 67 5.36 -10.40 10.45
CA PHE A 67 5.44 -9.42 11.56
C PHE A 67 6.55 -9.73 12.55
N GLU A 68 7.75 -9.96 12.00
CA GLU A 68 9.00 -10.14 12.77
C GLU A 68 9.71 -8.81 13.01
N GLY A 69 10.77 -8.84 13.83
CA GLY A 69 11.58 -7.66 14.13
C GLY A 69 10.76 -6.54 14.80
N GLU A 70 10.86 -5.33 14.29
CA GLU A 70 10.15 -4.16 14.86
C GLU A 70 8.63 -4.27 14.84
N TRP A 71 8.08 -5.07 13.92
CA TRP A 71 6.65 -5.31 13.84
C TRP A 71 6.12 -6.14 15.01
N SER A 72 6.95 -7.00 15.62
CA SER A 72 6.55 -7.88 16.72
C SER A 72 5.98 -7.14 17.93
N ARG A 73 6.36 -5.88 18.14
CA ARG A 73 5.82 -5.04 19.22
C ARG A 73 4.31 -4.84 19.14
N PHE A 74 3.73 -4.96 17.95
CA PHE A 74 2.28 -4.80 17.75
C PHE A 74 1.50 -6.09 17.99
N THR A 75 2.18 -7.24 17.97
CA THR A 75 1.57 -8.57 18.19
C THR A 75 1.82 -9.10 19.58
N GLN A 76 2.75 -8.48 20.35
CA GLN A 76 3.13 -8.96 21.68
C GLN A 76 1.95 -9.03 22.65
N GLY A 77 1.76 -10.21 23.26
CA GLY A 77 0.69 -10.45 24.24
C GLY A 77 -0.69 -10.62 23.62
N LYS A 78 -0.80 -10.72 22.30
CA LYS A 78 -2.05 -10.97 21.57
C LYS A 78 -2.16 -12.41 21.13
N GLU A 79 -3.39 -12.91 21.01
CA GLU A 79 -3.66 -14.14 20.26
C GLU A 79 -3.44 -13.86 18.78
N VAL A 80 -2.53 -14.61 18.13
CA VAL A 80 -2.19 -14.45 16.71
C VAL A 80 -2.54 -15.73 15.97
N TRP A 81 -3.42 -15.62 14.98
CA TRP A 81 -3.65 -16.64 13.99
C TRP A 81 -2.78 -16.39 12.79
N GLN A 82 -2.11 -17.42 12.31
CA GLN A 82 -1.25 -17.32 11.14
C GLN A 82 -1.87 -18.05 9.96
N TRP A 83 -1.64 -17.52 8.77
CA TRP A 83 -1.98 -18.16 7.52
C TRP A 83 -0.75 -18.24 6.60
N PRO A 84 -0.58 -19.36 5.87
CA PRO A 84 0.58 -19.55 5.01
C PRO A 84 0.46 -18.69 3.74
N HIS A 85 1.60 -18.19 3.23
CA HIS A 85 1.66 -17.43 1.98
C HIS A 85 0.99 -18.16 0.80
N SER A 86 1.04 -19.50 0.79
CA SER A 86 0.39 -20.33 -0.22
C SER A 86 -1.13 -20.16 -0.30
N LEU A 87 -1.77 -19.60 0.73
CA LEU A 87 -3.22 -19.38 0.75
C LEU A 87 -3.70 -18.49 -0.40
N ARG A 88 -2.83 -17.62 -0.94
CA ARG A 88 -3.12 -16.78 -2.11
C ARG A 88 -3.12 -17.57 -3.42
N ARG A 89 -2.46 -18.74 -3.43
CA ARG A 89 -2.30 -19.55 -4.66
C ARG A 89 -3.63 -20.18 -5.05
N TYR A 90 -3.89 -20.22 -6.34
CA TYR A 90 -5.15 -20.74 -6.93
C TYR A 90 -6.43 -20.03 -6.47
N TYR A 91 -6.35 -18.90 -5.79
CA TYR A 91 -7.55 -18.14 -5.46
C TYR A 91 -8.26 -17.68 -6.75
N GLY A 92 -9.58 -17.90 -6.82
CA GLY A 92 -10.39 -17.61 -8.02
C GLY A 92 -10.22 -18.59 -9.18
N VAL A 93 -9.43 -19.68 -9.00
CA VAL A 93 -9.28 -20.73 -10.01
C VAL A 93 -10.21 -21.90 -9.66
N ASP A 94 -11.11 -22.28 -10.57
CA ASP A 94 -11.88 -23.51 -10.42
C ASP A 94 -10.92 -24.72 -10.52
N PRO A 95 -10.75 -25.54 -9.47
CA PRO A 95 -9.85 -26.67 -9.49
C PRO A 95 -10.11 -27.65 -10.60
N LYS A 96 -11.37 -27.78 -11.07
CA LYS A 96 -11.77 -28.67 -12.15
C LYS A 96 -11.17 -28.28 -13.51
N THR A 97 -10.75 -27.03 -13.67
CA THR A 97 -10.11 -26.53 -14.90
C THR A 97 -8.63 -26.91 -14.99
N LEU A 98 -8.02 -27.30 -13.87
CA LEU A 98 -6.61 -27.68 -13.80
C LEU A 98 -6.42 -29.10 -14.35
N GLN A 99 -5.52 -29.23 -15.36
CA GLN A 99 -5.25 -30.51 -16.02
C GLN A 99 -4.37 -31.43 -15.16
N ASP A 100 -3.42 -30.85 -14.40
CA ASP A 100 -2.52 -31.60 -13.52
C ASP A 100 -3.26 -32.02 -12.24
N PRO A 101 -3.38 -33.35 -11.96
CA PRO A 101 -4.03 -33.84 -10.76
C PRO A 101 -3.42 -33.33 -9.45
N THR A 102 -2.10 -33.11 -9.43
CA THR A 102 -1.38 -32.59 -8.26
C THR A 102 -1.77 -31.14 -7.99
N GLN A 103 -1.81 -30.30 -9.03
CA GLN A 103 -2.24 -28.91 -8.92
C GLN A 103 -3.72 -28.81 -8.53
N ARG A 104 -4.56 -29.70 -9.06
CA ARG A 104 -5.98 -29.76 -8.70
C ARG A 104 -6.16 -30.05 -7.22
N SER A 105 -5.51 -31.12 -6.71
CA SER A 105 -5.57 -31.46 -5.28
C SER A 105 -5.02 -30.34 -4.37
N GLN A 106 -3.95 -29.66 -4.80
CA GLN A 106 -3.43 -28.50 -4.06
C GLN A 106 -4.45 -27.36 -4.04
N ALA A 107 -5.09 -27.06 -5.17
CA ALA A 107 -6.11 -26.01 -5.25
C ALA A 107 -7.31 -26.30 -4.36
N GLU A 108 -7.82 -27.55 -4.36
CA GLU A 108 -8.92 -28.00 -3.51
C GLU A 108 -8.56 -27.88 -2.01
N ASN A 109 -7.36 -28.31 -1.62
CA ASN A 109 -6.91 -28.22 -0.24
C ASN A 109 -6.76 -26.77 0.23
N LEU A 110 -6.22 -25.88 -0.61
CA LEU A 110 -6.09 -24.46 -0.30
C LEU A 110 -7.46 -23.77 -0.24
N ASP A 111 -8.38 -24.15 -1.10
CA ASP A 111 -9.75 -23.64 -1.06
C ASP A 111 -10.45 -24.03 0.24
N LYS A 112 -10.35 -25.30 0.63
CA LYS A 112 -10.84 -25.75 1.94
C LYS A 112 -10.21 -24.95 3.08
N SER A 113 -8.90 -24.76 3.08
CA SER A 113 -8.19 -24.00 4.13
C SER A 113 -8.67 -22.53 4.22
N ARG A 114 -8.98 -21.89 3.08
CA ARG A 114 -9.56 -20.55 3.04
C ARG A 114 -10.94 -20.52 3.72
N HIS A 115 -11.80 -21.48 3.39
CA HIS A 115 -13.14 -21.56 3.98
C HIS A 115 -13.08 -21.88 5.48
N ASP A 116 -12.21 -22.81 5.90
CA ASP A 116 -12.03 -23.15 7.31
C ASP A 116 -11.58 -21.91 8.13
N LEU A 117 -10.67 -21.09 7.56
CA LEU A 117 -10.20 -19.88 8.21
C LEU A 117 -11.28 -18.78 8.22
N ALA A 118 -12.04 -18.62 7.13
CA ALA A 118 -13.16 -17.70 7.08
C ALA A 118 -14.24 -18.06 8.11
N GLU A 119 -14.55 -19.36 8.26
CA GLU A 119 -15.50 -19.83 9.26
C GLU A 119 -14.99 -19.57 10.69
N LYS A 120 -13.69 -19.75 10.95
CA LYS A 120 -13.07 -19.41 12.22
C LYS A 120 -13.18 -17.91 12.53
N ILE A 121 -12.97 -17.04 11.54
CA ILE A 121 -13.18 -15.59 11.69
C ILE A 121 -14.64 -15.28 12.00
N ARG A 122 -15.57 -15.86 11.22
CA ARG A 122 -17.01 -15.67 11.41
C ARG A 122 -17.45 -16.03 12.83
N SER A 123 -17.04 -17.20 13.31
CA SER A 123 -17.38 -17.68 14.65
C SER A 123 -16.87 -16.76 15.75
N ALA A 124 -15.61 -16.31 15.65
CA ALA A 124 -15.03 -15.39 16.63
C ALA A 124 -15.77 -14.03 16.65
N VAL A 125 -16.15 -13.50 15.49
CA VAL A 125 -16.93 -12.24 15.40
C VAL A 125 -18.31 -12.42 16.00
N GLN A 126 -18.98 -13.56 15.76
CA GLN A 126 -20.29 -13.87 16.36
C GLN A 126 -20.21 -14.05 17.88
N GLU A 127 -19.07 -14.50 18.42
CA GLU A 127 -18.79 -14.53 19.85
C GLU A 127 -18.48 -13.13 20.46
N GLY A 128 -18.57 -12.07 19.67
CA GLY A 128 -18.32 -10.71 20.11
C GLY A 128 -16.85 -10.29 20.09
N LYS A 129 -15.96 -11.07 19.44
CA LYS A 129 -14.53 -10.77 19.37
C LYS A 129 -14.22 -9.83 18.22
N VAL A 130 -13.24 -8.96 18.43
CA VAL A 130 -12.63 -8.12 17.40
C VAL A 130 -11.47 -8.88 16.78
N VAL A 131 -11.57 -9.19 15.48
CA VAL A 131 -10.52 -9.88 14.70
C VAL A 131 -9.91 -8.89 13.71
N ALA A 132 -8.59 -8.70 13.72
CA ALA A 132 -7.88 -7.80 12.83
C ALA A 132 -6.88 -8.57 11.95
N CYS A 133 -7.16 -8.62 10.64
CA CYS A 133 -6.22 -9.13 9.63
C CYS A 133 -5.22 -8.04 9.27
N LEU A 134 -3.93 -8.31 9.47
CA LEU A 134 -2.85 -7.36 9.27
C LEU A 134 -2.26 -7.51 7.87
N GLU A 135 -2.24 -6.41 7.11
CA GLU A 135 -1.71 -6.36 5.74
C GLU A 135 -0.62 -5.31 5.60
N GLY A 136 0.50 -5.67 4.98
CA GLY A 136 1.57 -4.71 4.68
C GLY A 136 1.12 -3.64 3.67
N GLY A 137 1.48 -2.38 3.89
CA GLY A 137 1.09 -1.28 3.00
C GLY A 137 -0.38 -0.91 3.12
N ASP A 138 -1.04 -0.79 1.98
CA ASP A 138 -2.48 -0.56 1.85
C ASP A 138 -3.17 -1.84 1.36
N PRO A 139 -4.15 -2.39 2.09
CA PRO A 139 -4.82 -3.64 1.72
C PRO A 139 -5.59 -3.56 0.40
N MET A 140 -5.97 -2.36 -0.05
CA MET A 140 -6.69 -2.18 -1.32
C MET A 140 -5.78 -2.16 -2.55
N MET A 141 -4.45 -2.27 -2.36
CA MET A 141 -3.47 -2.35 -3.44
C MET A 141 -2.79 -3.72 -3.43
N TYR A 142 -3.46 -4.70 -4.03
CA TYR A 142 -3.02 -6.11 -4.14
C TYR A 142 -2.91 -6.84 -2.79
N GLY A 143 -3.61 -6.37 -1.77
CA GLY A 143 -3.69 -7.00 -0.45
C GLY A 143 -4.64 -8.19 -0.39
N MET A 144 -4.82 -8.73 0.80
CA MET A 144 -5.59 -9.95 1.08
C MET A 144 -7.07 -9.64 1.31
N THR A 145 -7.79 -9.23 0.27
CA THR A 145 -9.22 -8.93 0.36
C THR A 145 -10.12 -10.15 0.22
N LEU A 146 -9.58 -11.33 -0.08
CA LEU A 146 -10.35 -12.57 -0.28
C LEU A 146 -11.28 -12.90 0.91
N PHE A 147 -10.91 -12.53 2.14
CA PHE A 147 -11.77 -12.79 3.29
C PHE A 147 -13.10 -12.02 3.23
N LEU A 148 -13.13 -10.85 2.57
CA LEU A 148 -14.39 -10.12 2.36
C LEU A 148 -15.35 -10.85 1.40
N GLU A 149 -14.79 -11.65 0.49
CA GLU A 149 -15.57 -12.45 -0.46
C GLU A 149 -16.07 -13.76 0.17
N LEU A 150 -15.29 -14.32 1.11
CA LEU A 150 -15.61 -15.57 1.77
C LEU A 150 -16.50 -15.41 3.01
N LEU A 151 -16.50 -14.24 3.62
CA LEU A 151 -17.32 -13.92 4.79
C LEU A 151 -18.73 -13.48 4.36
N PRO A 152 -19.76 -13.74 5.17
CA PRO A 152 -21.11 -13.24 4.91
C PRO A 152 -21.13 -11.70 4.77
N ALA A 153 -21.89 -11.19 3.81
CA ALA A 153 -21.97 -9.75 3.52
C ALA A 153 -22.53 -8.91 4.69
N ASP A 154 -23.29 -9.53 5.58
CA ASP A 154 -23.85 -8.92 6.79
C ASP A 154 -22.92 -9.01 8.01
N LEU A 155 -21.77 -9.69 7.90
CA LEU A 155 -20.78 -9.73 8.96
C LEU A 155 -20.17 -8.33 9.18
N PRO A 156 -20.24 -7.77 10.41
CA PRO A 156 -19.64 -6.46 10.67
C PRO A 156 -18.15 -6.46 10.30
N SER A 157 -17.79 -5.67 9.29
CA SER A 157 -16.41 -5.58 8.80
C SER A 157 -16.02 -4.15 8.44
N GLU A 158 -14.71 -3.86 8.45
CA GLU A 158 -14.15 -2.58 8.04
C GLU A 158 -12.75 -2.75 7.47
N ILE A 159 -12.41 -1.96 6.44
CA ILE A 159 -11.05 -1.84 5.95
C ILE A 159 -10.43 -0.57 6.49
N VAL A 160 -9.28 -0.69 7.15
CA VAL A 160 -8.48 0.45 7.60
C VAL A 160 -7.35 0.67 6.59
N PRO A 161 -7.33 1.78 5.85
CA PRO A 161 -6.28 2.03 4.87
C PRO A 161 -4.91 2.25 5.54
N GLY A 162 -3.85 1.91 4.82
CA GLY A 162 -2.47 2.15 5.22
C GLY A 162 -1.70 3.02 4.21
N VAL A 163 -0.48 3.45 4.57
CA VAL A 163 0.42 4.08 3.60
C VAL A 163 0.96 3.00 2.68
N GLY A 164 0.52 3.01 1.42
CA GLY A 164 0.89 2.01 0.42
C GLY A 164 2.29 2.25 -0.18
N ALA A 165 2.83 1.22 -0.82
CA ALA A 165 4.15 1.26 -1.46
C ALA A 165 4.27 2.36 -2.53
N PHE A 166 3.19 2.67 -3.24
CA PHE A 166 3.17 3.73 -4.23
C PHE A 166 3.41 5.12 -3.59
N GLN A 167 2.73 5.43 -2.49
CA GLN A 167 2.89 6.69 -1.78
C GLN A 167 4.29 6.79 -1.16
N ALA A 168 4.75 5.73 -0.50
CA ALA A 168 6.08 5.68 0.08
C ALA A 168 7.18 5.82 -0.97
N ALA A 169 7.08 5.12 -2.11
CA ALA A 169 8.04 5.23 -3.20
C ALA A 169 8.03 6.61 -3.85
N SER A 170 6.87 7.25 -4.01
CA SER A 170 6.76 8.62 -4.52
C SER A 170 7.44 9.62 -3.60
N ALA A 171 7.28 9.46 -2.29
CA ALA A 171 7.98 10.26 -1.29
C ALA A 171 9.51 10.03 -1.35
N ALA A 172 9.96 8.77 -1.49
CA ALA A 172 11.36 8.42 -1.60
C ALA A 172 12.05 9.06 -2.82
N VAL A 173 11.39 9.08 -3.97
CA VAL A 173 11.93 9.75 -5.17
C VAL A 173 11.76 11.27 -5.12
N LYS A 174 10.99 11.81 -4.16
CA LYS A 174 10.68 13.24 -3.97
C LYS A 174 10.01 13.87 -5.19
N MET A 175 9.20 13.10 -5.91
CA MET A 175 8.50 13.52 -7.13
C MET A 175 7.07 13.04 -7.09
N SER A 176 6.17 13.86 -7.62
CA SER A 176 4.76 13.54 -7.75
C SER A 176 4.50 12.86 -9.10
N PRO A 177 4.14 11.59 -9.16
CA PRO A 177 3.95 10.86 -10.42
C PRO A 177 2.94 11.46 -11.39
N PRO A 178 1.83 12.12 -10.95
CA PRO A 178 0.92 12.81 -11.87
C PRO A 178 1.55 13.99 -12.64
N TYR A 179 2.66 14.53 -12.16
CA TYR A 179 3.37 15.60 -12.88
C TYR A 179 4.35 15.01 -13.90
N GLY A 180 3.80 14.29 -14.89
CA GLY A 180 4.55 13.55 -15.90
C GLY A 180 4.93 14.37 -17.14
N TYR A 181 5.13 15.67 -17.07
CA TYR A 181 5.51 16.54 -18.20
C TYR A 181 4.37 16.81 -19.18
N ASP A 182 4.07 15.84 -20.03
CA ASP A 182 3.04 15.86 -21.07
C ASP A 182 1.89 14.89 -20.75
N THR A 183 1.92 14.27 -19.61
CA THR A 183 0.87 13.37 -19.12
C THR A 183 0.63 13.55 -17.63
N SER A 184 -0.62 13.54 -17.21
CA SER A 184 -1.04 13.54 -15.81
C SER A 184 -1.59 12.19 -15.36
N ALA A 185 -1.69 11.22 -16.27
CA ALA A 185 -2.17 9.89 -15.93
C ALA A 185 -1.06 9.05 -15.29
N VAL A 186 -1.44 8.29 -14.25
CA VAL A 186 -0.58 7.30 -13.60
C VAL A 186 -1.25 5.95 -13.69
N ILE A 187 -0.56 5.00 -14.29
CA ILE A 187 -1.04 3.62 -14.43
C ILE A 187 -0.34 2.77 -13.39
N LEU A 188 -1.10 2.29 -12.41
CA LEU A 188 -0.64 1.31 -11.43
C LEU A 188 -0.92 -0.09 -11.97
N THR A 189 0.10 -0.93 -12.06
CA THR A 189 -0.01 -2.26 -12.64
C THR A 189 0.94 -3.25 -11.97
N MET A 190 0.93 -4.50 -12.42
CA MET A 190 1.84 -5.56 -12.01
C MET A 190 2.21 -6.42 -13.22
N GLY A 191 2.92 -7.52 -13.02
CA GLY A 191 3.21 -8.47 -14.09
C GLY A 191 1.94 -8.96 -14.81
N ASP A 192 2.05 -9.23 -16.10
CA ASP A 192 0.94 -9.85 -16.86
C ASP A 192 0.71 -11.30 -16.43
N TRP A 193 -0.53 -11.74 -16.52
CA TRP A 193 -0.92 -13.14 -16.32
C TRP A 193 -1.75 -13.66 -17.51
N PRO A 194 -1.84 -14.98 -17.70
CA PRO A 194 -2.63 -15.56 -18.79
C PRO A 194 -4.10 -15.11 -18.73
N GLY A 195 -4.60 -14.61 -19.87
CA GLY A 195 -6.00 -14.15 -19.98
C GLY A 195 -6.24 -12.70 -19.59
N ARG A 196 -5.22 -11.97 -19.14
CA ARG A 196 -5.34 -10.53 -18.87
C ARG A 196 -5.66 -9.76 -20.16
N SER A 197 -6.71 -8.92 -20.16
CA SER A 197 -7.16 -8.18 -21.33
C SER A 197 -6.43 -6.86 -21.54
N ASP A 198 -6.08 -6.16 -20.45
CA ASP A 198 -5.36 -4.89 -20.43
C ASP A 198 -3.85 -5.10 -20.21
N THR A 199 -3.22 -5.89 -21.07
CA THR A 199 -1.81 -6.25 -20.95
C THR A 199 -0.90 -5.03 -20.81
N ASN A 200 0.26 -5.20 -20.18
CA ASN A 200 1.22 -4.11 -19.99
C ASN A 200 1.66 -3.45 -21.29
N GLU A 201 1.74 -4.19 -22.41
CA GLU A 201 2.03 -3.59 -23.71
C GLU A 201 0.95 -2.62 -24.17
N LYS A 202 -0.34 -2.94 -23.95
CA LYS A 202 -1.44 -2.02 -24.27
C LYS A 202 -1.41 -0.77 -23.39
N LEU A 203 -1.08 -0.92 -22.12
CA LEU A 203 -0.96 0.20 -21.19
C LEU A 203 0.26 1.07 -21.51
N MET A 204 1.40 0.47 -21.82
CA MET A 204 2.62 1.17 -22.23
C MET A 204 2.44 2.00 -23.50
N ALA A 205 1.59 1.55 -24.43
CA ALA A 205 1.28 2.28 -25.66
C ALA A 205 0.63 3.66 -25.42
N LEU A 206 0.09 3.90 -24.23
CA LEU A 206 -0.46 5.20 -23.84
C LEU A 206 0.63 6.24 -23.51
N GLY A 207 1.89 5.84 -23.35
CA GLY A 207 3.01 6.72 -23.02
C GLY A 207 2.93 7.43 -21.66
N SER A 208 1.99 7.01 -20.81
CA SER A 208 1.75 7.60 -19.50
C SER A 208 2.81 7.20 -18.47
N THR A 209 2.81 7.87 -17.32
CA THR A 209 3.57 7.41 -16.16
C THR A 209 3.10 6.02 -15.75
N MET A 210 4.04 5.08 -15.61
CA MET A 210 3.74 3.72 -15.16
C MET A 210 4.42 3.41 -13.85
N VAL A 211 3.71 2.65 -13.00
CA VAL A 211 4.20 2.15 -11.73
C VAL A 211 3.88 0.67 -11.64
N PHE A 212 4.93 -0.15 -11.55
CA PHE A 212 4.80 -1.60 -11.47
C PHE A 212 5.04 -2.09 -10.06
N TYR A 213 4.04 -2.76 -9.52
CA TYR A 213 4.21 -3.63 -8.36
C TYR A 213 4.94 -4.89 -8.80
N THR A 214 6.06 -5.19 -8.17
CA THR A 214 7.04 -6.15 -8.69
C THR A 214 6.81 -7.59 -8.23
N MET A 215 5.70 -7.88 -7.58
CA MET A 215 5.32 -9.24 -7.20
C MET A 215 5.27 -10.15 -8.42
N GLY A 216 6.28 -11.00 -8.58
CA GLY A 216 6.42 -11.88 -9.74
C GLY A 216 6.79 -11.19 -11.06
N LEU A 217 7.21 -9.91 -11.03
CA LEU A 217 7.63 -9.18 -12.22
C LEU A 217 8.98 -9.71 -12.73
N ASP A 218 9.04 -10.05 -14.00
CA ASP A 218 10.31 -10.28 -14.69
C ASP A 218 10.82 -8.97 -15.32
N TYR A 219 11.85 -8.40 -14.71
CA TYR A 219 12.48 -7.16 -15.18
C TYR A 219 12.97 -7.26 -16.62
N THR A 220 13.50 -8.40 -17.04
CA THR A 220 14.01 -8.59 -18.41
C THR A 220 12.86 -8.44 -19.44
N THR A 221 11.75 -9.11 -19.19
CA THR A 221 10.56 -9.03 -20.06
C THR A 221 9.98 -7.63 -20.06
N VAL A 222 9.79 -7.02 -18.88
CA VAL A 222 9.19 -5.67 -18.77
C VAL A 222 10.05 -4.61 -19.46
N PHE A 223 11.38 -4.66 -19.31
CA PHE A 223 12.26 -3.70 -19.99
C PHE A 223 12.37 -3.96 -21.49
N ALA A 224 12.24 -5.20 -21.97
CA ALA A 224 12.10 -5.48 -23.38
C ALA A 224 10.82 -4.87 -23.97
N GLN A 225 9.72 -4.92 -23.22
CA GLN A 225 8.46 -4.26 -23.59
C GLN A 225 8.60 -2.73 -23.52
N LEU A 226 9.11 -2.17 -22.43
CA LEU A 226 9.30 -0.72 -22.27
C LEU A 226 10.11 -0.09 -23.39
N LYS A 227 11.19 -0.76 -23.86
CA LYS A 227 12.03 -0.29 -24.98
C LYS A 227 11.26 -0.14 -26.30
N ARG A 228 10.11 -0.77 -26.46
CA ARG A 228 9.26 -0.67 -27.68
C ARG A 228 8.34 0.54 -27.64
N PHE A 229 7.98 1.02 -26.45
CA PHE A 229 6.96 2.06 -26.27
C PHE A 229 7.50 3.37 -25.69
N TYR A 230 8.63 3.31 -24.98
CA TYR A 230 9.24 4.50 -24.37
C TYR A 230 10.60 4.80 -25.00
N PRO A 231 10.92 6.10 -25.19
CA PRO A 231 12.28 6.50 -25.56
C PRO A 231 13.35 5.91 -24.64
N ALA A 232 14.52 5.57 -25.19
CA ALA A 232 15.60 4.96 -24.42
C ALA A 232 16.09 5.81 -23.24
N ASN A 233 15.95 7.14 -23.34
CA ASN A 233 16.30 8.09 -22.29
C ASN A 233 15.18 8.34 -21.28
N THR A 234 14.02 7.69 -21.41
CA THR A 234 12.94 7.82 -20.42
C THR A 234 13.45 7.40 -19.04
N PRO A 235 13.32 8.25 -18.01
CA PRO A 235 13.81 7.92 -16.68
C PRO A 235 13.03 6.79 -16.03
N VAL A 236 13.74 5.97 -15.27
CA VAL A 236 13.17 4.95 -14.41
C VAL A 236 13.78 5.03 -13.01
N ALA A 237 13.01 4.65 -12.02
CA ALA A 237 13.51 4.45 -10.67
C ALA A 237 12.94 3.15 -10.10
N VAL A 238 13.79 2.40 -9.39
CA VAL A 238 13.33 1.31 -8.53
C VAL A 238 13.52 1.75 -7.09
N VAL A 239 12.46 1.66 -6.31
CA VAL A 239 12.50 1.95 -4.88
C VAL A 239 12.33 0.64 -4.13
N CYS A 240 13.41 0.19 -3.49
CA CYS A 240 13.39 -0.99 -2.63
C CYS A 240 13.07 -0.57 -1.21
N ASN A 241 12.28 -1.38 -0.51
CA ASN A 241 11.84 -1.16 0.88
C ASN A 241 11.32 0.28 1.10
N ALA A 242 10.42 0.74 0.22
CA ALA A 242 9.89 2.10 0.26
C ALA A 242 9.28 2.42 1.63
N GLY A 243 9.74 3.52 2.25
CA GLY A 243 9.29 3.99 3.56
C GLY A 243 10.06 3.43 4.75
N ASP A 244 10.90 2.40 4.57
CA ASP A 244 11.76 1.88 5.62
C ASP A 244 12.96 2.83 5.83
N PRO A 245 13.13 3.45 6.99
CA PRO A 245 14.17 4.47 7.20
C PRO A 245 15.58 3.91 7.05
N ASP A 246 15.82 2.63 7.34
CA ASP A 246 17.12 2.01 7.37
C ASP A 246 17.46 1.23 6.09
N GLN A 247 16.44 0.68 5.41
CA GLN A 247 16.62 -0.22 4.27
C GLN A 247 16.19 0.38 2.94
N GLN A 248 15.53 1.53 2.93
CA GLN A 248 15.07 2.18 1.70
C GLN A 248 16.22 2.51 0.76
N LYS A 249 16.12 2.07 -0.49
CA LYS A 249 17.06 2.41 -1.56
C LYS A 249 16.33 2.91 -2.79
N VAL A 250 16.85 3.96 -3.41
CA VAL A 250 16.37 4.49 -4.69
C VAL A 250 17.45 4.29 -5.74
N ILE A 251 17.17 3.43 -6.72
CA ILE A 251 18.03 3.14 -7.85
C ILE A 251 17.48 3.83 -9.07
N ARG A 252 18.27 4.70 -9.70
CA ARG A 252 17.86 5.49 -10.88
C ARG A 252 18.58 5.01 -12.13
N SER A 253 17.87 4.97 -13.26
CA SER A 253 18.43 4.61 -14.57
C SER A 253 17.53 5.21 -15.68
N THR A 254 17.66 4.66 -16.87
CA THR A 254 16.76 4.91 -18.01
C THR A 254 16.27 3.61 -18.61
N VAL A 255 15.19 3.64 -19.38
CA VAL A 255 14.65 2.49 -20.08
C VAL A 255 15.71 1.78 -20.90
N GLY A 256 16.57 2.53 -21.59
CA GLY A 256 17.64 1.96 -22.45
C GLY A 256 18.75 1.29 -21.66
N ARG A 257 19.13 1.81 -20.49
CA ARG A 257 20.33 1.40 -19.77
C ARG A 257 20.12 0.46 -18.60
N PHE A 258 18.87 0.30 -18.13
CA PHE A 258 18.59 -0.38 -16.88
C PHE A 258 19.17 -1.79 -16.80
N LEU A 259 18.90 -2.64 -17.78
CA LEU A 259 19.33 -4.04 -17.76
C LEU A 259 20.86 -4.24 -17.77
N GLU A 260 21.59 -3.24 -18.25
CA GLU A 260 23.06 -3.27 -18.33
C GLU A 260 23.73 -2.64 -17.10
N ALA A 261 23.08 -1.61 -16.52
CA ALA A 261 23.67 -0.79 -15.47
C ALA A 261 23.21 -1.13 -14.05
N VAL A 262 22.15 -1.93 -13.90
CA VAL A 262 21.53 -2.22 -12.60
C VAL A 262 21.53 -3.71 -12.33
N ASP A 263 22.12 -4.10 -11.20
CA ASP A 263 21.97 -5.47 -10.69
C ASP A 263 20.63 -5.61 -9.95
N PHE A 264 19.60 -5.99 -10.71
CA PHE A 264 18.24 -6.19 -10.19
C PHE A 264 18.00 -7.58 -9.60
N ARG A 265 18.94 -8.52 -9.74
CA ARG A 265 18.82 -9.88 -9.18
C ARG A 265 18.88 -9.88 -7.66
N GLY A 266 19.54 -8.87 -7.07
CA GLY A 266 19.65 -8.67 -5.63
C GLY A 266 18.50 -7.86 -5.00
N PHE A 267 17.46 -7.50 -5.75
CA PHE A 267 16.35 -6.74 -5.19
C PHE A 267 15.51 -7.60 -4.23
N PRO A 268 14.98 -7.00 -3.16
CA PRO A 268 14.12 -7.71 -2.23
C PRO A 268 12.79 -8.03 -2.89
N ARG A 269 12.52 -9.32 -3.13
CA ARG A 269 11.31 -9.77 -3.83
C ARG A 269 10.04 -9.26 -3.18
N GLY A 270 9.19 -8.59 -3.97
CA GLY A 270 7.91 -8.04 -3.52
C GLY A 270 8.02 -6.83 -2.58
N ARG A 271 9.24 -6.32 -2.34
CA ARG A 271 9.49 -5.09 -1.57
C ARG A 271 10.12 -3.99 -2.41
N ASP A 272 10.01 -4.09 -3.71
CA ASP A 272 10.48 -3.10 -4.66
C ASP A 272 9.33 -2.61 -5.54
N LEU A 273 9.42 -1.37 -6.02
CA LEU A 273 8.45 -0.74 -6.89
C LEU A 273 9.19 -0.08 -8.05
N LEU A 274 8.81 -0.42 -9.29
CA LEU A 274 9.38 0.20 -10.48
C LEU A 274 8.51 1.38 -10.93
N LEU A 275 9.12 2.55 -11.04
CA LEU A 275 8.51 3.78 -11.54
C LEU A 275 9.13 4.13 -12.89
N VAL A 276 8.30 4.45 -13.88
CA VAL A 276 8.70 4.78 -15.25
C VAL A 276 8.02 6.06 -15.67
N GLY A 277 8.78 7.05 -16.13
CA GLY A 277 8.19 8.26 -16.69
C GLY A 277 9.04 9.53 -16.52
N LYS A 278 8.72 10.52 -17.31
CA LYS A 278 9.42 11.83 -17.34
C LYS A 278 9.35 12.57 -16.00
N PHE A 279 8.35 12.30 -15.15
CA PHE A 279 8.24 12.91 -13.83
C PHE A 279 9.47 12.69 -12.94
N LEU A 280 10.29 11.67 -13.22
CA LEU A 280 11.53 11.36 -12.52
C LEU A 280 12.71 12.26 -12.90
N GLN A 281 12.57 13.17 -13.87
CA GLN A 281 13.59 14.13 -14.24
C GLN A 281 13.72 15.22 -13.18
N VAL A 282 14.75 15.11 -12.34
CA VAL A 282 14.99 16.05 -11.24
C VAL A 282 15.44 17.41 -11.78
N GLY A 283 14.80 18.49 -11.36
CA GLY A 283 15.24 19.88 -11.56
C GLY A 283 14.69 20.57 -12.81
N GLN A 284 14.47 19.87 -13.92
CA GLN A 284 13.96 20.47 -15.15
C GLN A 284 12.44 20.55 -15.17
N ALA A 285 11.76 19.52 -14.66
CA ALA A 285 10.31 19.45 -14.60
C ALA A 285 9.64 20.65 -13.90
N ARG A 286 10.26 21.22 -12.86
CA ARG A 286 9.69 22.37 -12.14
C ARG A 286 9.74 23.68 -12.92
N LYS A 287 10.69 23.84 -13.86
CA LYS A 287 10.81 25.07 -14.66
C LYS A 287 9.83 25.09 -15.83
N ASP A 288 9.57 23.91 -16.39
CA ASP A 288 8.70 23.76 -17.55
C ASP A 288 7.23 23.55 -17.15
N PHE A 289 6.97 23.25 -15.87
CA PHE A 289 5.64 23.09 -15.28
C PHE A 289 4.93 24.39 -14.88
N LEU A 290 5.57 25.53 -15.08
CA LEU A 290 4.88 26.82 -15.02
C LEU A 290 4.06 27.03 -16.32
N VAL A 291 3.26 26.03 -16.70
CA VAL A 291 2.04 26.33 -17.42
C VAL A 291 1.23 27.18 -16.44
N PRO A 292 0.92 28.43 -16.74
CA PRO A 292 0.03 29.19 -15.89
C PRO A 292 -1.23 28.35 -15.73
N HIS A 293 -1.47 27.86 -14.54
CA HIS A 293 -2.80 27.32 -14.25
C HIS A 293 -3.74 28.46 -14.51
N ALA A 294 -4.54 28.37 -15.56
CA ALA A 294 -5.63 29.29 -15.79
C ALA A 294 -6.36 29.42 -14.46
N LEU A 295 -6.44 30.63 -13.95
CA LEU A 295 -7.18 30.89 -12.72
C LEU A 295 -8.60 30.35 -12.93
N PRO A 296 -9.25 29.78 -11.89
CA PRO A 296 -10.60 29.26 -12.03
C PRO A 296 -11.50 30.35 -12.66
N GLY A 297 -11.96 30.13 -13.88
CA GLY A 297 -12.77 31.08 -14.65
C GLY A 297 -12.19 31.52 -16.00
N GLU A 298 -10.91 31.31 -16.29
CA GLU A 298 -10.34 31.53 -17.61
C GLU A 298 -10.58 30.32 -18.51
N ARG A 299 -11.51 30.41 -19.43
CA ARG A 299 -11.71 29.42 -20.49
C ARG A 299 -10.64 29.67 -21.56
N HIS A 300 -9.86 28.66 -21.87
CA HIS A 300 -9.04 28.69 -23.08
C HIS A 300 -9.96 28.81 -24.30
N PRO A 301 -9.58 29.65 -25.30
CA PRO A 301 -10.33 29.78 -26.54
C PRO A 301 -10.36 28.48 -27.35
#